data_d5261d2b3ecd846d3f48e83bc18cf487
#
_entry.id   d5261d2b3ecd846d3f48e83bc18cf487
#
_cell.length_a   1.000
_cell.length_b   1.000
_cell.length_c   1.000
_cell.angle_alpha   90.00
_cell.angle_beta   90.00
_cell.angle_gamma   90.00
#
_symmetry.space_group_name_H-M   'P 1'
#
loop_
_entity.id
_entity.type
_entity.pdbx_description
1 polymer ?
#
loop_
_entity_poly.entity_id
_entity_poly.type
_entity_poly.pdbx_seq_one_letter_code
_entity_poly.pdbx_strand_id
1 'polypeptide(L)'
;WEGRHIDLPKGEHLQADYLKINPRAVVPVLDHDGVLIRESTVICEYLDGLDDATRLVPPGALAQARMRIWGVNTAEYHDSVNTLTFSSFQRRMLLAKSPEELAARWEAMPDKIRVRKTLDLMEHGAESIFVPVAFRRLQRMCAEMEEALAGHDWLLGPDYSLADAMLTAYVFRIRCLGMQAIWESRFPRVSAW
;
A
#
# COMPACT_ATOMS: atom_id res chain seq x y z
N TRP A 1 11.23 -14.97 13.59
CA TRP A 1 11.44 -14.54 12.20
C TRP A 1 12.68 -13.66 12.08
N GLU A 2 13.32 -13.64 10.92
CA GLU A 2 14.47 -12.80 10.61
C GLU A 2 14.06 -11.74 9.56
N GLY A 3 14.29 -10.46 9.86
CA GLY A 3 14.02 -9.37 8.92
C GLY A 3 15.22 -9.08 8.04
N ARG A 4 15.02 -9.09 6.72
CA ARG A 4 16.02 -8.68 5.72
C ARG A 4 15.60 -7.36 5.08
N HIS A 5 16.30 -6.30 5.45
CA HIS A 5 16.03 -4.97 4.90
C HIS A 5 16.44 -4.89 3.42
N ILE A 6 15.56 -4.32 2.60
CA ILE A 6 15.82 -3.99 1.18
C ILE A 6 15.77 -2.48 1.03
N ASP A 7 16.90 -1.87 0.68
CA ASP A 7 17.02 -0.41 0.50
C ASP A 7 16.41 0.00 -0.85
N LEU A 8 15.13 0.37 -0.83
CA LEU A 8 14.39 0.81 -2.03
C LEU A 8 14.96 2.09 -2.65
N PRO A 9 15.38 3.12 -1.89
CA PRO A 9 16.09 4.29 -2.42
C PRO A 9 17.34 3.94 -3.22
N LYS A 10 18.15 2.99 -2.73
CA LYS A 10 19.34 2.50 -3.45
C LYS A 10 19.03 1.57 -4.62
N GLY A 11 17.77 1.12 -4.75
CA GLY A 11 17.36 0.25 -5.84
C GLY A 11 17.74 -1.23 -5.65
N GLU A 12 17.95 -1.69 -4.40
CA GLU A 12 18.28 -3.09 -4.12
C GLU A 12 17.23 -4.07 -4.65
N HIS A 13 15.94 -3.66 -4.63
CA HIS A 13 14.84 -4.44 -5.20
C HIS A 13 14.91 -4.59 -6.74
N LEU A 14 15.76 -3.83 -7.43
CA LEU A 14 15.99 -3.90 -8.88
C LEU A 14 17.22 -4.74 -9.24
N GLN A 15 17.98 -5.22 -8.26
CA GLN A 15 19.16 -6.04 -8.49
C GLN A 15 18.79 -7.47 -8.90
N ALA A 16 19.63 -8.10 -9.71
CA ALA A 16 19.40 -9.42 -10.26
C ALA A 16 19.07 -10.49 -9.21
N ASP A 17 19.69 -10.42 -8.02
CA ASP A 17 19.45 -11.38 -6.95
C ASP A 17 18.08 -11.21 -6.32
N TYR A 18 17.61 -9.96 -6.13
CA TYR A 18 16.24 -9.74 -5.64
C TYR A 18 15.20 -10.09 -6.71
N LEU A 19 15.47 -9.84 -7.99
CA LEU A 19 14.57 -10.20 -9.08
C LEU A 19 14.34 -11.70 -9.22
N LYS A 20 15.28 -12.55 -8.76
CA LYS A 20 15.07 -14.00 -8.64
C LYS A 20 14.03 -14.34 -7.57
N ILE A 21 14.00 -13.55 -6.48
CA ILE A 21 13.05 -13.69 -5.36
C ILE A 21 11.69 -13.12 -5.77
N ASN A 22 11.65 -11.91 -6.33
CA ASN A 22 10.42 -11.28 -6.81
C ASN A 22 10.63 -10.58 -8.17
N PRO A 23 10.25 -11.21 -9.27
CA PRO A 23 10.38 -10.63 -10.61
C PRO A 23 9.60 -9.32 -10.82
N ARG A 24 8.63 -9.00 -9.95
CA ARG A 24 7.88 -7.74 -10.00
C ARG A 24 8.66 -6.57 -9.35
N ALA A 25 9.83 -6.83 -8.75
CA ALA A 25 10.64 -5.84 -8.07
C ALA A 25 9.87 -5.05 -6.99
N VAL A 26 9.09 -5.73 -6.19
CA VAL A 26 8.31 -5.13 -5.08
C VAL A 26 8.54 -5.89 -3.78
N VAL A 27 8.37 -5.20 -2.67
CA VAL A 27 8.41 -5.75 -1.31
C VAL A 27 6.99 -5.68 -0.71
N PRO A 28 6.69 -6.52 0.29
CA PRO A 28 7.49 -7.56 0.91
C PRO A 28 7.48 -8.90 0.16
N VAL A 29 8.38 -9.77 0.55
CA VAL A 29 8.34 -11.22 0.28
C VAL A 29 8.61 -11.94 1.59
N LEU A 30 7.81 -12.96 1.88
CA LEU A 30 8.05 -13.88 2.97
C LEU A 30 8.69 -15.16 2.42
N ASP A 31 9.78 -15.60 3.02
CA ASP A 31 10.37 -16.92 2.80
C ASP A 31 10.03 -17.79 4.01
N HIS A 32 9.32 -18.89 3.78
CA HIS A 32 9.05 -19.90 4.79
C HIS A 32 9.59 -21.25 4.32
N ASP A 33 10.73 -21.65 4.87
CA ASP A 33 11.43 -22.90 4.55
C ASP A 33 11.68 -23.07 3.03
N GLY A 34 12.10 -22.00 2.37
CA GLY A 34 12.38 -21.97 0.93
C GLY A 34 11.16 -21.74 0.03
N VAL A 35 9.97 -21.62 0.60
CA VAL A 35 8.75 -21.27 -0.14
C VAL A 35 8.52 -19.75 -0.08
N LEU A 36 8.57 -19.10 -1.25
CA LEU A 36 8.39 -17.65 -1.36
C LEU A 36 6.92 -17.28 -1.48
N ILE A 37 6.40 -16.55 -0.49
CA ILE A 37 5.04 -15.99 -0.48
C ILE A 37 5.13 -14.49 -0.76
N ARG A 38 4.35 -14.02 -1.72
CA ARG A 38 4.31 -12.64 -2.18
C ARG A 38 2.92 -12.04 -1.92
N GLU A 39 2.77 -10.72 -2.13
CA GLU A 39 1.57 -9.92 -1.84
C GLU A 39 1.32 -9.79 -0.32
N SER A 40 1.43 -8.57 0.18
CA SER A 40 1.37 -8.30 1.62
C SER A 40 0.09 -8.78 2.29
N THR A 41 -1.05 -8.70 1.62
CA THR A 41 -2.33 -9.18 2.15
C THR A 41 -2.37 -10.70 2.28
N VAL A 42 -1.80 -11.42 1.32
CA VAL A 42 -1.65 -12.89 1.36
C VAL A 42 -0.68 -13.30 2.47
N ILE A 43 0.45 -12.60 2.58
CA ILE A 43 1.44 -12.83 3.64
C ILE A 43 0.79 -12.64 5.02
N CYS A 44 0.02 -11.57 5.21
CA CYS A 44 -0.67 -11.31 6.47
C CYS A 44 -1.68 -12.42 6.81
N GLU A 45 -2.51 -12.84 5.86
CA GLU A 45 -3.48 -13.93 6.07
C GLU A 45 -2.77 -15.26 6.34
N TYR A 46 -1.65 -15.52 5.66
CA TYR A 46 -0.83 -16.71 5.89
C TYR A 46 -0.23 -16.74 7.31
N LEU A 47 0.38 -15.64 7.74
CA LEU A 47 0.99 -15.52 9.07
C LEU A 47 -0.05 -15.65 10.18
N ASP A 48 -1.24 -15.07 10.01
CA ASP A 48 -2.36 -15.20 10.94
C ASP A 48 -2.81 -16.67 11.10
N GLY A 49 -2.67 -17.46 10.05
CA GLY A 49 -3.01 -18.89 10.06
C GLY A 49 -1.98 -19.80 10.74
N LEU A 50 -0.80 -19.28 11.11
CA LEU A 50 0.24 -20.07 11.76
C LEU A 50 0.05 -20.20 13.29
N ASP A 51 -0.71 -19.30 13.89
CA ASP A 51 -0.95 -19.28 15.34
C ASP A 51 -2.43 -19.01 15.61
N ASP A 52 -3.06 -19.91 16.36
CA ASP A 52 -4.48 -19.77 16.75
C ASP A 52 -4.70 -18.87 17.98
N ALA A 53 -3.62 -18.46 18.67
CA ALA A 53 -3.74 -17.73 19.95
C ALA A 53 -4.23 -16.26 19.74
N THR A 54 -3.94 -15.66 18.59
CA THR A 54 -4.28 -14.23 18.31
C THR A 54 -4.70 -14.05 16.85
N ARG A 55 -5.84 -14.67 16.47
CA ARG A 55 -6.33 -14.58 15.09
C ARG A 55 -7.00 -13.24 14.80
N LEU A 56 -6.48 -12.56 13.78
CA LEU A 56 -7.08 -11.34 13.20
C LEU A 56 -8.01 -11.64 12.03
N VAL A 57 -7.93 -12.84 11.44
CA VAL A 57 -8.90 -13.32 10.46
C VAL A 57 -10.20 -13.67 11.20
N PRO A 58 -11.32 -12.97 10.91
CA PRO A 58 -12.56 -13.17 11.64
C PRO A 58 -13.14 -14.58 11.39
N PRO A 59 -13.89 -15.13 12.35
CA PRO A 59 -14.57 -16.42 12.16
C PRO A 59 -15.74 -16.31 11.18
N GLY A 60 -15.98 -17.37 10.43
CA GLY A 60 -17.10 -17.49 9.51
C GLY A 60 -16.88 -16.93 8.11
N ALA A 61 -17.42 -17.63 7.13
CA ALA A 61 -17.16 -17.37 5.72
C ALA A 61 -17.58 -15.95 5.25
N LEU A 62 -18.68 -15.42 5.77
CA LEU A 62 -19.15 -14.08 5.39
C LEU A 62 -18.20 -12.97 5.89
N ALA A 63 -17.75 -13.05 7.14
CA ALA A 63 -16.82 -12.09 7.70
C ALA A 63 -15.47 -12.15 6.99
N GLN A 64 -14.97 -13.35 6.68
CA GLN A 64 -13.78 -13.55 5.88
C GLN A 64 -13.90 -13.00 4.46
N ALA A 65 -15.07 -13.18 3.81
CA ALA A 65 -15.32 -12.58 2.51
C ALA A 65 -15.26 -11.05 2.55
N ARG A 66 -15.87 -10.43 3.57
CA ARG A 66 -15.79 -8.97 3.80
C ARG A 66 -14.35 -8.50 4.05
N MET A 67 -13.59 -9.20 4.87
CA MET A 67 -12.17 -8.94 5.08
C MET A 67 -11.37 -8.97 3.78
N ARG A 68 -11.58 -10.01 2.95
CA ARG A 68 -10.88 -10.16 1.68
C ARG A 68 -11.25 -9.10 0.66
N ILE A 69 -12.47 -8.55 0.68
CA ILE A 69 -12.85 -7.40 -0.14
C ILE A 69 -11.96 -6.19 0.21
N TRP A 70 -11.76 -5.89 1.51
CA TRP A 70 -10.81 -4.86 1.91
C TRP A 70 -9.39 -5.17 1.40
N GLY A 71 -8.94 -6.42 1.54
CA GLY A 71 -7.63 -6.86 1.05
C GLY A 71 -7.44 -6.68 -0.46
N VAL A 72 -8.43 -7.01 -1.27
CA VAL A 72 -8.39 -6.82 -2.74
C VAL A 72 -8.32 -5.33 -3.10
N ASN A 73 -9.07 -4.50 -2.40
CA ASN A 73 -9.10 -3.05 -2.65
C ASN A 73 -7.78 -2.36 -2.27
N THR A 74 -6.93 -2.99 -1.44
CA THR A 74 -5.63 -2.41 -1.07
C THR A 74 -4.72 -2.16 -2.27
N ALA A 75 -4.84 -2.90 -3.35
CA ALA A 75 -4.07 -2.67 -4.57
C ALA A 75 -4.34 -1.27 -5.17
N GLU A 76 -5.61 -0.85 -5.18
CA GLU A 76 -6.03 0.47 -5.65
C GLU A 76 -5.63 1.58 -4.67
N TYR A 77 -5.74 1.32 -3.36
CA TYR A 77 -5.33 2.27 -2.33
C TYR A 77 -3.81 2.47 -2.34
N HIS A 78 -3.05 1.38 -2.51
CA HIS A 78 -1.61 1.43 -2.66
C HIS A 78 -1.18 2.27 -3.87
N ASP A 79 -1.79 2.04 -5.04
CA ASP A 79 -1.52 2.81 -6.26
C ASP A 79 -1.83 4.31 -6.05
N SER A 80 -2.91 4.61 -5.33
CA SER A 80 -3.33 5.99 -5.03
C SER A 80 -2.36 6.68 -4.07
N VAL A 81 -1.99 6.02 -2.98
CA VAL A 81 -1.02 6.54 -2.00
C VAL A 81 0.37 6.70 -2.63
N ASN A 82 0.78 5.78 -3.50
CA ASN A 82 2.01 5.92 -4.28
C ASN A 82 1.95 7.13 -5.21
N THR A 83 0.84 7.33 -5.91
CA THR A 83 0.64 8.51 -6.77
C THR A 83 0.88 9.80 -5.99
N LEU A 84 0.25 9.96 -4.82
CA LEU A 84 0.44 11.14 -3.97
C LEU A 84 1.87 11.25 -3.44
N THR A 85 2.50 10.14 -3.10
CA THR A 85 3.90 10.10 -2.65
C THR A 85 4.86 10.54 -3.75
N PHE A 86 4.67 10.04 -4.98
CA PHE A 86 5.56 10.33 -6.12
C PHE A 86 5.28 11.68 -6.77
N SER A 87 4.08 12.26 -6.62
CA SER A 87 3.78 13.63 -7.04
C SER A 87 4.29 14.70 -6.06
N SER A 88 4.66 14.32 -4.83
CA SER A 88 5.07 15.22 -3.75
C SER A 88 6.48 14.91 -3.23
N PHE A 89 6.59 14.16 -2.15
CA PHE A 89 7.85 13.90 -1.44
C PHE A 89 8.90 13.19 -2.30
N GLN A 90 8.53 12.08 -2.95
CA GLN A 90 9.46 11.31 -3.77
C GLN A 90 9.88 12.06 -5.04
N ARG A 91 9.02 12.92 -5.57
CA ARG A 91 9.34 13.77 -6.71
C ARG A 91 10.63 14.56 -6.47
N ARG A 92 10.75 15.21 -5.31
CA ARG A 92 11.92 16.01 -4.96
C ARG A 92 13.21 15.17 -4.92
N MET A 93 13.11 13.96 -4.39
CA MET A 93 14.25 13.04 -4.32
C MET A 93 14.67 12.53 -5.70
N LEU A 94 13.71 12.25 -6.58
CA LEU A 94 14.01 11.80 -7.94
C LEU A 94 14.60 12.92 -8.80
N LEU A 95 14.06 14.13 -8.71
CA LEU A 95 14.58 15.29 -9.45
C LEU A 95 16.00 15.71 -9.02
N ALA A 96 16.47 15.25 -7.87
CA ALA A 96 17.83 15.48 -7.40
C ALA A 96 18.86 14.46 -7.96
N LYS A 97 18.39 13.41 -8.65
CA LYS A 97 19.27 12.39 -9.25
C LYS A 97 19.75 12.82 -10.63
N SER A 98 20.92 12.27 -11.04
CA SER A 98 21.43 12.51 -12.39
C SER A 98 20.56 11.82 -13.45
N PRO A 99 20.58 12.32 -14.71
CA PRO A 99 19.87 11.67 -15.82
C PRO A 99 20.29 10.20 -16.02
N GLU A 100 21.57 9.89 -15.80
CA GLU A 100 22.13 8.56 -15.95
C GLU A 100 21.60 7.60 -14.87
N GLU A 101 21.56 8.05 -13.61
CA GLU A 101 20.97 7.28 -12.51
C GLU A 101 19.48 6.98 -12.74
N LEU A 102 18.72 7.97 -13.25
CA LEU A 102 17.32 7.80 -13.58
C LEU A 102 17.13 6.83 -14.74
N ALA A 103 17.92 6.97 -15.81
CA ALA A 103 17.83 6.07 -16.97
C ALA A 103 18.10 4.62 -16.57
N ALA A 104 19.18 4.36 -15.82
CA ALA A 104 19.50 3.03 -15.32
C ALA A 104 18.36 2.46 -14.44
N ARG A 105 17.77 3.29 -13.56
CA ARG A 105 16.63 2.90 -12.72
C ARG A 105 15.41 2.52 -13.55
N TRP A 106 15.06 3.31 -14.56
CA TRP A 106 13.89 3.04 -15.40
C TRP A 106 14.08 1.83 -16.30
N GLU A 107 15.31 1.58 -16.74
CA GLU A 107 15.65 0.38 -17.49
C GLU A 107 15.52 -0.88 -16.63
N ALA A 108 16.07 -0.85 -15.42
CA ALA A 108 16.02 -1.97 -14.49
C ALA A 108 14.61 -2.29 -13.96
N MET A 109 13.66 -1.32 -14.02
CA MET A 109 12.30 -1.52 -13.51
C MET A 109 11.47 -2.38 -14.47
N PRO A 110 10.94 -3.55 -14.03
CA PRO A 110 10.20 -4.48 -14.91
C PRO A 110 8.88 -3.88 -15.44
N ASP A 111 8.15 -3.16 -14.59
CA ASP A 111 6.84 -2.56 -14.92
C ASP A 111 7.02 -1.24 -15.66
N LYS A 112 6.95 -1.29 -17.00
CA LYS A 112 7.08 -0.09 -17.86
C LYS A 112 5.87 0.85 -17.80
N ILE A 113 4.70 0.37 -17.38
CA ILE A 113 3.52 1.23 -17.16
C ILE A 113 3.74 2.08 -15.91
N ARG A 114 4.24 1.47 -14.86
CA ARG A 114 4.64 2.17 -13.63
C ARG A 114 5.74 3.21 -13.89
N VAL A 115 6.71 2.90 -14.75
CA VAL A 115 7.74 3.87 -15.18
C VAL A 115 7.09 5.08 -15.83
N ARG A 116 6.21 4.88 -16.82
CA ARG A 116 5.52 5.99 -17.54
C ARG A 116 4.72 6.86 -16.60
N LYS A 117 3.98 6.25 -15.68
CA LYS A 117 3.22 6.97 -14.64
C LYS A 117 4.17 7.79 -13.75
N THR A 118 5.29 7.21 -13.32
CA THR A 118 6.27 7.92 -12.47
C THR A 118 6.90 9.09 -13.20
N LEU A 119 7.20 8.96 -14.48
CA LEU A 119 7.71 10.07 -15.30
C LEU A 119 6.70 11.22 -15.41
N ASP A 120 5.43 10.93 -15.64
CA ASP A 120 4.35 11.93 -15.64
C ASP A 120 4.26 12.65 -14.27
N LEU A 121 4.30 11.89 -13.17
CA LEU A 121 4.30 12.47 -11.83
C LEU A 121 5.55 13.32 -11.52
N MET A 122 6.71 12.96 -12.08
CA MET A 122 7.93 13.76 -11.97
C MET A 122 7.82 15.07 -12.76
N GLU A 123 7.26 15.03 -13.95
CA GLU A 123 7.11 16.20 -14.81
C GLU A 123 6.05 17.16 -14.26
N HIS A 124 4.84 16.65 -14.00
CA HIS A 124 3.67 17.49 -13.68
C HIS A 124 3.40 17.65 -12.18
N GLY A 125 3.95 16.76 -11.32
CA GLY A 125 3.74 16.83 -9.86
C GLY A 125 2.25 16.74 -9.50
N ALA A 126 1.75 17.75 -8.78
CA ALA A 126 0.35 17.81 -8.36
C ALA A 126 -0.64 18.03 -9.55
N GLU A 127 -0.16 18.52 -10.68
CA GLU A 127 -0.97 18.74 -11.89
C GLU A 127 -1.10 17.49 -12.77
N SER A 128 -0.42 16.40 -12.42
CA SER A 128 -0.54 15.10 -13.11
C SER A 128 -1.98 14.62 -13.14
N ILE A 129 -2.41 14.07 -14.29
CA ILE A 129 -3.76 13.52 -14.48
C ILE A 129 -4.10 12.38 -13.52
N PHE A 130 -3.08 11.74 -12.92
CA PHE A 130 -3.24 10.65 -11.97
C PHE A 130 -3.61 11.13 -10.56
N VAL A 131 -3.25 12.37 -10.21
CA VAL A 131 -3.47 12.92 -8.85
C VAL A 131 -4.97 13.07 -8.52
N PRO A 132 -5.83 13.67 -9.35
CA PRO A 132 -7.26 13.73 -9.08
C PRO A 132 -7.92 12.34 -8.98
N VAL A 133 -7.43 11.35 -9.75
CA VAL A 133 -7.90 9.97 -9.68
C VAL A 133 -7.55 9.36 -8.33
N ALA A 134 -6.31 9.53 -7.86
CA ALA A 134 -5.86 9.04 -6.57
C ALA A 134 -6.70 9.64 -5.42
N PHE A 135 -6.95 10.96 -5.43
CA PHE A 135 -7.80 11.60 -4.43
C PHE A 135 -9.21 11.03 -4.41
N ARG A 136 -9.87 10.86 -5.56
CA ARG A 136 -11.21 10.26 -5.62
C ARG A 136 -11.26 8.85 -5.05
N ARG A 137 -10.25 8.01 -5.33
CA ARG A 137 -10.14 6.64 -4.81
C ARG A 137 -9.97 6.62 -3.30
N LEU A 138 -9.11 7.49 -2.76
CA LEU A 138 -8.92 7.59 -1.31
C LEU A 138 -10.14 8.19 -0.60
N GLN A 139 -10.86 9.12 -1.20
CA GLN A 139 -12.13 9.60 -0.67
C GLN A 139 -13.19 8.50 -0.66
N ARG A 140 -13.25 7.65 -1.70
CA ARG A 140 -14.13 6.48 -1.71
C ARG A 140 -13.74 5.50 -0.61
N MET A 141 -12.44 5.19 -0.43
CA MET A 141 -11.97 4.38 0.70
C MET A 141 -12.46 4.93 2.03
N CYS A 142 -12.32 6.23 2.28
CA CYS A 142 -12.78 6.85 3.52
C CYS A 142 -14.31 6.78 3.67
N ALA A 143 -15.09 6.91 2.58
CA ALA A 143 -16.54 6.78 2.64
C ALA A 143 -16.99 5.34 2.98
N GLU A 144 -16.35 4.35 2.36
CA GLU A 144 -16.58 2.92 2.65
C GLU A 144 -16.19 2.58 4.10
N MET A 145 -15.08 3.13 4.60
CA MET A 145 -14.69 2.98 6.01
C MET A 145 -15.70 3.64 6.95
N GLU A 146 -16.17 4.86 6.63
CA GLU A 146 -17.17 5.60 7.45
C GLU A 146 -18.47 4.81 7.59
N GLU A 147 -18.92 4.14 6.51
CA GLU A 147 -20.09 3.25 6.55
C GLU A 147 -19.80 2.00 7.40
N ALA A 148 -18.65 1.36 7.19
CA ALA A 148 -18.28 0.14 7.91
C ALA A 148 -18.14 0.37 9.42
N LEU A 149 -17.68 1.56 9.81
CA LEU A 149 -17.51 1.98 11.22
C LEU A 149 -18.84 2.46 11.86
N ALA A 150 -19.98 2.36 11.17
CA ALA A 150 -21.25 2.78 11.72
C ALA A 150 -21.70 1.84 12.87
N GLY A 151 -21.58 2.30 14.11
CA GLY A 151 -21.94 1.56 15.31
C GLY A 151 -20.90 0.54 15.79
N HIS A 152 -19.68 0.61 15.24
CA HIS A 152 -18.56 -0.27 15.58
C HIS A 152 -17.25 0.52 15.68
N ASP A 153 -16.30 -0.02 16.45
CA ASP A 153 -14.96 0.56 16.59
C ASP A 153 -14.02 0.14 15.45
N TRP A 154 -14.32 -0.99 14.77
CA TRP A 154 -13.48 -1.59 13.74
C TRP A 154 -14.25 -1.91 12.47
N LEU A 155 -13.53 -2.08 11.35
CA LEU A 155 -14.11 -2.21 10.00
C LEU A 155 -15.06 -3.41 9.80
N LEU A 156 -14.90 -4.47 10.59
CA LEU A 156 -15.74 -5.66 10.47
C LEU A 156 -16.65 -5.90 11.66
N GLY A 157 -16.65 -5.01 12.65
CA GLY A 157 -17.51 -5.14 13.85
C GLY A 157 -16.81 -4.66 15.14
N PRO A 158 -17.09 -5.32 16.27
CA PRO A 158 -16.56 -4.89 17.57
C PRO A 158 -15.07 -5.25 17.78
N ASP A 159 -14.53 -6.18 17.02
CA ASP A 159 -13.19 -6.70 17.20
C ASP A 159 -12.24 -6.22 16.11
N TYR A 160 -10.98 -5.85 16.51
CA TYR A 160 -9.91 -5.56 15.57
C TYR A 160 -9.61 -6.75 14.68
N SER A 161 -9.48 -6.51 13.40
CA SER A 161 -9.32 -7.55 12.38
C SER A 161 -8.16 -7.29 11.44
N LEU A 162 -7.86 -8.28 10.60
CA LEU A 162 -6.86 -8.13 9.56
C LEU A 162 -7.22 -7.03 8.53
N ALA A 163 -8.53 -6.73 8.35
CA ALA A 163 -8.96 -5.59 7.52
C ALA A 163 -8.43 -4.27 8.07
N ASP A 164 -8.51 -4.07 9.39
CA ASP A 164 -8.02 -2.87 10.06
C ASP A 164 -6.48 -2.77 9.94
N ALA A 165 -5.78 -3.88 10.18
CA ALA A 165 -4.33 -3.96 10.03
C ALA A 165 -3.87 -3.57 8.61
N MET A 166 -4.56 -4.06 7.58
CA MET A 166 -4.26 -3.75 6.17
C MET A 166 -4.49 -2.28 5.85
N LEU A 167 -5.57 -1.66 6.35
CA LEU A 167 -5.92 -0.26 6.03
C LEU A 167 -5.06 0.74 6.80
N THR A 168 -4.60 0.39 8.00
CA THR A 168 -3.75 1.26 8.85
C THR A 168 -2.56 1.82 8.08
N ALA A 169 -1.90 1.00 7.25
CA ALA A 169 -0.72 1.43 6.49
C ALA A 169 -1.03 2.59 5.53
N TYR A 170 -2.20 2.60 4.90
CA TYR A 170 -2.61 3.62 3.93
C TYR A 170 -3.05 4.91 4.62
N VAL A 171 -3.89 4.79 5.65
CA VAL A 171 -4.34 5.95 6.45
C VAL A 171 -3.13 6.63 7.10
N PHE A 172 -2.24 5.85 7.72
CA PHE A 172 -1.01 6.37 8.30
C PHE A 172 -0.13 7.07 7.25
N ARG A 173 0.01 6.50 6.04
CA ARG A 173 0.80 7.13 4.97
C ARG A 173 0.21 8.46 4.51
N ILE A 174 -1.11 8.55 4.35
CA ILE A 174 -1.80 9.80 4.01
C ILE A 174 -1.53 10.87 5.08
N ARG A 175 -1.59 10.48 6.35
CA ARG A 175 -1.25 11.36 7.49
C ARG A 175 0.22 11.83 7.43
N CYS A 176 1.17 10.94 7.15
CA CYS A 176 2.58 11.30 6.95
C CYS A 176 2.81 12.27 5.79
N LEU A 177 1.94 12.26 4.78
CA LEU A 177 1.99 13.21 3.67
C LEU A 177 1.33 14.57 4.01
N GLY A 178 0.75 14.74 5.21
CA GLY A 178 0.03 15.94 5.62
C GLY A 178 -1.31 16.12 4.89
N MET A 179 -1.92 15.02 4.42
CA MET A 179 -3.12 15.04 3.58
C MET A 179 -4.37 14.54 4.32
N GLN A 180 -4.38 14.55 5.65
CA GLN A 180 -5.50 14.09 6.48
C GLN A 180 -6.79 14.89 6.29
N ALA A 181 -6.73 16.06 5.69
CA ALA A 181 -7.91 16.80 5.26
C ALA A 181 -8.85 15.99 4.33
N ILE A 182 -8.36 14.87 3.76
CA ILE A 182 -9.20 13.94 2.99
C ILE A 182 -10.37 13.40 3.85
N TRP A 183 -10.17 13.21 5.16
CA TRP A 183 -11.20 12.66 6.05
C TRP A 183 -11.64 13.58 7.20
N GLU A 184 -10.79 14.47 7.71
CA GLU A 184 -11.00 15.19 8.97
C GLU A 184 -12.34 15.94 9.07
N SER A 185 -12.81 16.54 7.99
CA SER A 185 -14.07 17.31 8.00
C SER A 185 -15.30 16.53 7.50
N ARG A 186 -15.10 15.37 6.88
CA ARG A 186 -16.16 14.65 6.17
C ARG A 186 -16.47 13.27 6.72
N PHE A 187 -15.50 12.64 7.39
CA PHE A 187 -15.54 11.26 7.84
C PHE A 187 -15.10 11.16 9.30
N PRO A 188 -15.99 11.54 10.26
CA PRO A 188 -15.63 11.61 11.67
C PRO A 188 -15.28 10.26 12.30
N ARG A 189 -15.88 9.15 11.83
CA ARG A 189 -15.55 7.81 12.33
C ARG A 189 -14.17 7.37 11.86
N VAL A 190 -13.80 7.68 10.61
CA VAL A 190 -12.43 7.44 10.11
C VAL A 190 -11.41 8.25 10.90
N SER A 191 -11.77 9.47 11.33
CA SER A 191 -10.89 10.29 12.18
C SER A 191 -10.70 9.71 13.58
N ALA A 192 -11.70 9.00 14.10
CA ALA A 192 -11.67 8.36 15.41
C ALA A 192 -10.96 7.00 15.38
N TRP A 193 -11.16 6.25 14.30
CA TRP A 193 -10.52 4.96 14.04
C TRP A 193 -9.00 5.11 13.91
#